data_9e017e54886234ad15fbc8d18ee21b63
#
_entry.id   9e017e54886234ad15fbc8d18ee21b63
#
_cell.length_a   1.000
_cell.length_b   1.000
_cell.length_c   1.000
_cell.angle_alpha   90.00
_cell.angle_beta   90.00
_cell.angle_gamma   90.00
#
_symmetry.space_group_name_H-M   'P 1'
#
loop_
_entity.id
_entity.type
_entity.pdbx_description
1 polymer ?
#
loop_
_entity_poly.entity_id
_entity_poly.type
_entity_poly.pdbx_seq_one_letter_code
_entity_poly.pdbx_strand_id
1 'polypeptide(L)'
;QRLYELTGKLLFEFFDFDSPKLNAISKFMKLSDTQCSFIEGIIDFELAFSASKEENTDDYLTVLIPTGNCEDGMIWDSANVRKVNIAPYRKRYGSQINAGVEVTSNHLTPVYHMGDILLISRRPPRDGDTTIFFNTENGRAYLRRFIQQVPRILQPINGYGESFYIDPYNEDEVKKWVKYGVVL
;
A
#
# COMPACT_ATOMS: atom_id res chain seq x y z
N GLN A 1 19.22 29.58 -17.39
CA GLN A 1 18.37 30.35 -16.43
C GLN A 1 17.08 30.83 -17.10
N ARG A 2 17.15 31.45 -18.33
CA ARG A 2 15.96 31.92 -19.08
C ARG A 2 14.99 30.79 -19.52
N LEU A 3 15.47 29.59 -19.82
CA LEU A 3 14.62 28.46 -20.22
C LEU A 3 13.83 27.90 -19.01
N TYR A 4 14.43 27.94 -17.84
CA TYR A 4 13.78 27.49 -16.60
C TYR A 4 12.67 28.45 -16.17
N GLU A 5 12.86 29.75 -16.34
CA GLU A 5 11.84 30.78 -16.07
C GLU A 5 10.67 30.70 -17.03
N LEU A 6 10.91 30.38 -18.32
CA LEU A 6 9.83 30.21 -19.31
C LEU A 6 9.06 28.91 -19.14
N THR A 7 9.73 27.79 -18.86
CA THR A 7 9.06 26.50 -18.63
C THR A 7 8.35 26.47 -17.29
N GLY A 8 8.89 27.11 -16.25
CA GLY A 8 8.22 27.26 -14.96
C GLY A 8 6.94 28.07 -15.07
N LYS A 9 6.95 29.22 -15.76
CA LYS A 9 5.74 30.03 -15.98
C LYS A 9 4.70 29.32 -16.82
N LEU A 10 5.09 28.65 -17.90
CA LEU A 10 4.16 27.88 -18.75
C LEU A 10 3.51 26.70 -18.02
N LEU A 11 4.24 26.00 -17.14
CA LEU A 11 3.65 24.94 -16.32
C LEU A 11 2.63 25.48 -15.30
N PHE A 12 2.90 26.64 -14.71
CA PHE A 12 1.99 27.26 -13.74
C PHE A 12 0.73 27.86 -14.38
N GLU A 13 0.76 28.30 -15.63
CA GLU A 13 -0.42 28.82 -16.34
C GLU A 13 -1.38 27.73 -16.82
N PHE A 14 -0.92 26.48 -16.96
CA PHE A 14 -1.75 25.33 -17.35
C PHE A 14 -2.41 24.60 -16.19
N PHE A 15 -2.05 24.90 -14.95
CA PHE A 15 -2.62 24.24 -13.78
C PHE A 15 -3.50 25.20 -12.99
N ASP A 16 -4.77 24.81 -12.84
CA ASP A 16 -5.66 25.42 -11.88
C ASP A 16 -5.07 25.25 -10.47
N PHE A 17 -4.71 26.37 -9.82
CA PHE A 17 -4.02 26.38 -8.53
C PHE A 17 -4.82 25.70 -7.39
N ASP A 18 -6.12 25.54 -7.54
CA ASP A 18 -7.00 24.84 -6.62
C ASP A 18 -7.13 23.34 -6.92
N SER A 19 -6.39 22.84 -7.91
CA SER A 19 -6.41 21.42 -8.29
C SER A 19 -5.86 20.53 -7.16
N PRO A 20 -6.58 19.46 -6.77
CA PRO A 20 -6.07 18.45 -5.83
C PRO A 20 -4.72 17.86 -6.24
N LYS A 21 -4.43 17.81 -7.55
CA LYS A 21 -3.16 17.32 -8.10
C LYS A 21 -1.98 18.24 -7.76
N LEU A 22 -2.16 19.57 -7.83
CA LEU A 22 -1.10 20.52 -7.44
C LEU A 22 -0.82 20.48 -5.95
N ASN A 23 -1.85 20.32 -5.14
CA ASN A 23 -1.68 20.14 -3.70
C ASN A 23 -0.89 18.86 -3.38
N ALA A 24 -1.15 17.77 -4.11
CA ALA A 24 -0.38 16.53 -3.99
C ALA A 24 1.10 16.73 -4.38
N ILE A 25 1.38 17.41 -5.51
CA ILE A 25 2.75 17.72 -5.95
C ILE A 25 3.48 18.58 -4.90
N SER A 26 2.83 19.62 -4.37
CA SER A 26 3.42 20.48 -3.33
C SER A 26 3.76 19.70 -2.04
N LYS A 27 2.98 18.68 -1.69
CA LYS A 27 3.26 17.80 -0.56
C LYS A 27 4.41 16.85 -0.89
N PHE A 28 4.41 16.29 -2.10
CA PHE A 28 5.47 15.39 -2.56
C PHE A 28 6.85 16.06 -2.51
N MET A 29 6.95 17.31 -2.93
CA MET A 29 8.20 18.11 -2.90
C MET A 29 8.77 18.36 -1.49
N LYS A 30 8.00 18.07 -0.44
CA LYS A 30 8.44 18.21 0.96
C LYS A 30 8.92 16.90 1.60
N LEU A 31 8.86 15.82 0.85
CA LEU A 31 9.25 14.49 1.32
C LEU A 31 10.76 14.28 1.18
N SER A 32 11.33 13.42 2.01
CA SER A 32 12.70 12.93 1.84
C SER A 32 12.80 12.00 0.62
N ASP A 33 14.01 11.80 0.10
CA ASP A 33 14.26 10.91 -1.04
C ASP A 33 13.71 9.49 -0.81
N THR A 34 13.85 8.96 0.40
CA THR A 34 13.31 7.65 0.78
C THR A 34 11.78 7.62 0.71
N GLN A 35 11.14 8.69 1.19
CA GLN A 35 9.69 8.82 1.12
C GLN A 35 9.19 9.03 -0.32
N CYS A 36 9.94 9.77 -1.14
CA CYS A 36 9.64 9.95 -2.55
C CYS A 36 9.69 8.61 -3.29
N SER A 37 10.79 7.87 -3.18
CA SER A 37 10.93 6.55 -3.82
C SER A 37 9.83 5.56 -3.39
N PHE A 38 9.42 5.61 -2.14
CA PHE A 38 8.32 4.81 -1.64
C PHE A 38 6.98 5.17 -2.29
N ILE A 39 6.67 6.48 -2.39
CA ILE A 39 5.43 6.95 -3.01
C ILE A 39 5.44 6.70 -4.51
N GLU A 40 6.57 6.86 -5.18
CA GLU A 40 6.76 6.48 -6.58
C GLU A 40 6.42 5.00 -6.81
N GLY A 41 6.94 4.11 -5.96
CA GLY A 41 6.61 2.68 -6.03
C GLY A 41 5.11 2.39 -5.88
N ILE A 42 4.41 3.13 -5.01
CA ILE A 42 2.94 3.01 -4.88
C ILE A 42 2.24 3.53 -6.14
N ILE A 43 2.67 4.68 -6.67
CA ILE A 43 2.08 5.28 -7.88
C ILE A 43 2.27 4.33 -9.06
N ASP A 44 3.48 3.81 -9.26
CA ASP A 44 3.79 2.88 -10.36
C ASP A 44 2.95 1.61 -10.27
N PHE A 45 2.82 1.06 -9.06
CA PHE A 45 1.94 -0.08 -8.81
C PHE A 45 0.48 0.23 -9.15
N GLU A 46 -0.04 1.38 -8.74
CA GLU A 46 -1.41 1.80 -9.03
C GLU A 46 -1.64 2.06 -10.53
N LEU A 47 -0.64 2.63 -11.22
CA LEU A 47 -0.70 2.85 -12.65
C LEU A 47 -0.68 1.51 -13.41
N ALA A 48 0.22 0.59 -13.05
CA ALA A 48 0.27 -0.75 -13.61
C ALA A 48 -1.05 -1.52 -13.35
N PHE A 49 -1.61 -1.39 -12.14
CA PHE A 49 -2.90 -1.97 -11.80
C PHE A 49 -4.05 -1.37 -12.59
N SER A 50 -4.05 -0.05 -12.80
CA SER A 50 -5.08 0.65 -13.59
C SER A 50 -4.98 0.30 -15.07
N ALA A 51 -3.77 0.24 -15.63
CA ALA A 51 -3.54 -0.18 -17.02
C ALA A 51 -3.99 -1.64 -17.25
N SER A 52 -3.78 -2.53 -16.27
CA SER A 52 -4.24 -3.92 -16.35
C SER A 52 -5.76 -4.06 -16.30
N LYS A 53 -6.48 -3.05 -15.79
CA LYS A 53 -7.96 -3.02 -15.80
C LYS A 53 -8.54 -2.74 -17.19
N GLU A 54 -7.84 -1.97 -18.01
CA GLU A 54 -8.33 -1.63 -19.37
C GLU A 54 -8.21 -2.81 -20.36
N GLU A 55 -7.28 -3.75 -20.10
CA GLU A 55 -7.05 -4.91 -20.98
C GLU A 55 -7.84 -6.17 -20.61
N ASN A 56 -8.61 -6.21 -19.51
CA ASN A 56 -9.06 -7.50 -18.96
C ASN A 56 -10.55 -7.63 -18.70
N THR A 57 -11.01 -8.81 -19.07
CA THR A 57 -12.14 -9.49 -18.41
C THR A 57 -11.98 -9.40 -16.89
N ASP A 58 -13.07 -9.11 -16.18
CA ASP A 58 -13.15 -8.89 -14.72
C ASP A 58 -12.53 -9.99 -13.82
N ASP A 59 -11.96 -11.03 -14.43
CA ASP A 59 -11.53 -12.27 -13.75
C ASP A 59 -10.05 -12.31 -13.32
N TYR A 60 -9.22 -11.37 -13.78
CA TYR A 60 -7.80 -11.36 -13.46
C TYR A 60 -7.44 -10.18 -12.57
N LEU A 61 -6.54 -10.42 -11.62
CA LEU A 61 -5.97 -9.43 -10.72
C LEU A 61 -4.46 -9.40 -10.85
N THR A 62 -3.87 -8.21 -10.92
CA THR A 62 -2.43 -8.05 -10.77
C THR A 62 -2.08 -8.18 -9.30
N VAL A 63 -1.21 -9.13 -8.98
CA VAL A 63 -0.77 -9.47 -7.63
C VAL A 63 0.69 -9.08 -7.48
N LEU A 64 0.99 -8.30 -6.44
CA LEU A 64 2.34 -7.93 -6.07
C LEU A 64 3.05 -9.11 -5.39
N ILE A 65 4.30 -9.36 -5.78
CA ILE A 65 5.17 -10.34 -5.16
C ILE A 65 6.27 -9.57 -4.39
N PRO A 66 6.09 -9.32 -3.08
CA PRO A 66 7.08 -8.55 -2.32
C PRO A 66 8.35 -9.35 -2.10
N THR A 67 9.46 -8.65 -1.84
CA THR A 67 10.68 -9.26 -1.31
C THR A 67 10.73 -9.07 0.21
N GLY A 68 11.46 -9.94 0.91
CA GLY A 68 11.45 -9.99 2.37
C GLY A 68 10.27 -10.79 2.91
N ASN A 69 10.04 -10.70 4.22
CA ASN A 69 8.95 -11.40 4.86
C ASN A 69 7.93 -10.42 5.48
N CYS A 70 6.73 -10.93 5.74
CA CYS A 70 5.64 -10.11 6.26
C CYS A 70 5.83 -9.67 7.73
N GLU A 71 6.74 -10.30 8.47
CA GLU A 71 7.03 -9.98 9.87
C GLU A 71 8.06 -8.85 10.01
N ASP A 72 9.22 -9.01 9.33
CA ASP A 72 10.33 -8.05 9.41
C ASP A 72 10.17 -6.87 8.44
N GLY A 73 9.11 -6.93 7.65
CA GLY A 73 8.74 -5.92 6.68
C GLY A 73 9.06 -6.32 5.24
N MET A 74 8.03 -6.28 4.42
CA MET A 74 8.09 -6.50 2.97
C MET A 74 8.63 -5.27 2.26
N ILE A 75 9.44 -5.48 1.26
CA ILE A 75 9.84 -4.44 0.30
C ILE A 75 9.00 -4.64 -0.96
N TRP A 76 8.39 -3.58 -1.41
CA TRP A 76 7.55 -3.58 -2.60
C TRP A 76 8.36 -3.13 -3.81
N ASP A 77 8.27 -3.92 -4.87
CA ASP A 77 8.81 -3.62 -6.18
C ASP A 77 7.68 -3.73 -7.20
N SER A 78 7.32 -2.61 -7.82
CA SER A 78 6.25 -2.53 -8.81
C SER A 78 6.51 -3.39 -10.06
N ALA A 79 7.77 -3.71 -10.34
CA ALA A 79 8.15 -4.59 -11.44
C ALA A 79 7.91 -6.08 -11.12
N ASN A 80 7.81 -6.44 -9.83
CA ASN A 80 7.64 -7.83 -9.42
C ASN A 80 6.17 -8.17 -9.19
N VAL A 81 5.44 -8.38 -10.28
CA VAL A 81 4.00 -8.66 -10.27
C VAL A 81 3.64 -9.85 -11.15
N ARG A 82 2.52 -10.49 -10.87
CA ARG A 82 1.91 -11.50 -11.75
C ARG A 82 0.40 -11.37 -11.84
N LYS A 83 -0.19 -11.86 -12.93
CA LYS A 83 -1.66 -11.93 -13.08
C LYS A 83 -2.18 -13.24 -12.48
N VAL A 84 -3.22 -13.14 -11.65
CA VAL A 84 -3.87 -14.28 -11.00
C VAL A 84 -5.35 -14.26 -11.33
N ASN A 85 -5.92 -15.40 -11.71
CA ASN A 85 -7.36 -15.54 -11.94
C ASN A 85 -8.07 -15.51 -10.58
N ILE A 86 -8.94 -14.53 -10.38
CA ILE A 86 -9.75 -14.33 -9.17
C ILE A 86 -11.25 -14.54 -9.38
N ALA A 87 -11.66 -15.08 -10.54
CA ALA A 87 -13.07 -15.35 -10.84
C ALA A 87 -13.82 -16.07 -9.70
N PRO A 88 -13.24 -17.10 -9.04
CA PRO A 88 -13.90 -17.77 -7.91
C PRO A 88 -14.20 -16.86 -6.74
N TYR A 89 -13.35 -15.85 -6.52
CA TYR A 89 -13.45 -14.91 -5.39
C TYR A 89 -14.34 -13.70 -5.71
N ARG A 90 -14.47 -13.33 -7.00
CA ARG A 90 -15.36 -12.24 -7.46
C ARG A 90 -16.81 -12.47 -7.00
N LYS A 91 -17.26 -13.73 -7.02
CA LYS A 91 -18.61 -14.10 -6.61
C LYS A 91 -18.86 -13.78 -5.12
N ARG A 92 -17.84 -13.89 -4.28
CA ARG A 92 -17.91 -13.65 -2.83
C ARG A 92 -17.66 -12.20 -2.44
N TYR A 93 -16.66 -11.58 -3.05
CA TYR A 93 -16.15 -10.27 -2.61
C TYR A 93 -16.45 -9.12 -3.58
N GLY A 94 -16.80 -9.43 -4.83
CA GLY A 94 -17.21 -8.44 -5.84
C GLY A 94 -16.18 -7.31 -6.02
N SER A 95 -16.68 -6.09 -5.98
CA SER A 95 -15.88 -4.87 -6.11
C SER A 95 -15.01 -4.53 -4.89
N GLN A 96 -15.08 -5.31 -3.81
CA GLN A 96 -14.25 -5.09 -2.63
C GLN A 96 -12.78 -5.46 -2.85
N ILE A 97 -12.49 -6.30 -3.87
CA ILE A 97 -11.11 -6.67 -4.21
C ILE A 97 -10.50 -5.50 -4.98
N ASN A 98 -9.52 -4.86 -4.38
CA ASN A 98 -8.80 -3.72 -4.96
C ASN A 98 -7.37 -4.05 -5.37
N ALA A 99 -6.72 -5.00 -4.69
CA ALA A 99 -5.34 -5.41 -4.96
C ALA A 99 -5.12 -6.85 -4.51
N GLY A 100 -3.96 -7.43 -4.86
CA GLY A 100 -3.49 -8.70 -4.36
C GLY A 100 -2.03 -8.63 -3.95
N VAL A 101 -1.67 -9.34 -2.88
CA VAL A 101 -0.29 -9.48 -2.41
C VAL A 101 0.00 -10.95 -2.14
N GLU A 102 1.11 -11.46 -2.66
CA GLU A 102 1.54 -12.83 -2.43
C GLU A 102 2.31 -12.95 -1.12
N VAL A 103 2.06 -14.02 -0.38
CA VAL A 103 2.87 -14.41 0.79
C VAL A 103 4.13 -15.09 0.31
N THR A 104 5.29 -14.48 0.54
CA THR A 104 6.59 -14.95 0.00
C THR A 104 7.41 -15.76 1.00
N SER A 105 6.89 -16.02 2.20
CA SER A 105 7.58 -16.77 3.24
C SER A 105 6.62 -17.58 4.12
N ASN A 106 7.15 -18.58 4.82
CA ASN A 106 6.37 -19.39 5.77
C ASN A 106 6.28 -18.81 7.19
N HIS A 107 6.76 -17.59 7.42
CA HIS A 107 6.76 -16.95 8.74
C HIS A 107 5.35 -16.71 9.31
N LEU A 108 4.32 -16.70 8.46
CA LEU A 108 2.93 -16.50 8.88
C LEU A 108 2.17 -17.80 9.16
N THR A 109 2.83 -18.95 9.05
CA THR A 109 2.24 -20.26 9.34
C THR A 109 1.81 -20.32 10.83
N PRO A 110 0.66 -20.92 11.16
CA PRO A 110 -0.24 -21.67 10.27
C PRO A 110 -1.35 -20.83 9.60
N VAL A 111 -1.38 -19.50 9.81
CA VAL A 111 -2.48 -18.64 9.35
C VAL A 111 -2.43 -18.43 7.84
N TYR A 112 -1.25 -18.16 7.31
CA TYR A 112 -0.99 -18.02 5.88
C TYR A 112 0.27 -18.82 5.51
N HIS A 113 0.29 -19.35 4.29
CA HIS A 113 1.39 -20.15 3.77
C HIS A 113 2.06 -19.43 2.59
N MET A 114 3.32 -19.75 2.35
CA MET A 114 4.02 -19.25 1.17
C MET A 114 3.26 -19.64 -0.10
N GLY A 115 3.05 -18.66 -0.98
CA GLY A 115 2.26 -18.78 -2.20
C GLY A 115 0.77 -18.39 -2.06
N ASP A 116 0.27 -18.20 -0.84
CA ASP A 116 -1.09 -17.67 -0.64
C ASP A 116 -1.22 -16.27 -1.23
N ILE A 117 -2.37 -15.98 -1.82
CA ILE A 117 -2.71 -14.66 -2.34
C ILE A 117 -3.65 -13.96 -1.38
N LEU A 118 -3.16 -12.90 -0.77
CA LEU A 118 -3.97 -12.02 0.07
C LEU A 118 -4.75 -11.06 -0.83
N LEU A 119 -6.07 -11.19 -0.84
CA LEU A 119 -6.96 -10.27 -1.53
C LEU A 119 -7.19 -9.05 -0.63
N ILE A 120 -6.93 -7.86 -1.16
CA ILE A 120 -6.89 -6.63 -0.37
C ILE A 120 -8.08 -5.73 -0.71
N SER A 121 -8.74 -5.24 0.34
CA SER A 121 -9.77 -4.21 0.28
C SER A 121 -9.26 -2.89 0.86
N ARG A 122 -9.61 -1.76 0.24
CA ARG A 122 -9.26 -0.41 0.73
C ARG A 122 -10.20 0.13 1.81
N ARG A 123 -11.16 -0.66 2.26
CA ARG A 123 -12.05 -0.26 3.35
C ARG A 123 -11.27 0.13 4.61
N PRO A 124 -11.84 0.97 5.49
CA PRO A 124 -11.26 1.20 6.81
C PRO A 124 -11.12 -0.11 7.60
N PRO A 125 -10.02 -0.29 8.36
CA PRO A 125 -9.84 -1.45 9.20
C PRO A 125 -10.81 -1.41 10.40
N ARG A 126 -11.26 -2.59 10.82
CA ARG A 126 -12.02 -2.82 12.04
C ARG A 126 -11.15 -3.56 13.06
N ASP A 127 -11.57 -3.57 14.29
CA ASP A 127 -10.89 -4.34 15.32
C ASP A 127 -10.74 -5.81 14.92
N GLY A 128 -9.53 -6.35 15.07
CA GLY A 128 -9.18 -7.73 14.70
C GLY A 128 -8.88 -7.97 13.23
N ASP A 129 -9.06 -7.00 12.32
CA ASP A 129 -8.75 -7.17 10.91
C ASP A 129 -7.27 -7.42 10.66
N THR A 130 -6.97 -8.33 9.74
CA THR A 130 -5.63 -8.45 9.15
C THR A 130 -5.44 -7.33 8.13
N THR A 131 -4.42 -6.53 8.31
CA THR A 131 -4.21 -5.28 7.56
C THR A 131 -2.75 -5.12 7.17
N ILE A 132 -2.50 -4.57 5.99
CA ILE A 132 -1.16 -4.17 5.56
C ILE A 132 -0.97 -2.69 5.89
N PHE A 133 0.10 -2.39 6.62
CA PHE A 133 0.56 -1.04 6.93
C PHE A 133 1.96 -0.81 6.40
N PHE A 134 2.19 0.39 5.89
CA PHE A 134 3.52 0.87 5.53
C PHE A 134 4.10 1.71 6.67
N ASN A 135 5.36 1.47 6.96
CA ASN A 135 6.16 2.34 7.81
C ASN A 135 6.94 3.30 6.89
N THR A 136 6.63 4.58 6.97
CA THR A 136 7.23 5.62 6.11
C THR A 136 8.68 5.93 6.46
N GLU A 137 9.16 5.55 7.64
CA GLU A 137 10.56 5.78 8.05
C GLU A 137 11.52 4.77 7.39
N ASN A 138 11.11 3.50 7.28
CA ASN A 138 11.96 2.46 6.73
C ASN A 138 11.51 1.94 5.35
N GLY A 139 10.40 2.47 4.81
CA GLY A 139 9.87 2.11 3.51
C GLY A 139 9.36 0.67 3.40
N ARG A 140 9.03 0.02 4.51
CA ARG A 140 8.60 -1.38 4.53
C ARG A 140 7.11 -1.53 4.81
N ALA A 141 6.52 -2.56 4.23
CA ALA A 141 5.14 -2.96 4.50
C ALA A 141 5.09 -4.12 5.49
N TYR A 142 4.14 -4.07 6.40
CA TYR A 142 3.95 -5.08 7.45
C TYR A 142 2.53 -5.62 7.41
N LEU A 143 2.38 -6.94 7.42
CA LEU A 143 1.09 -7.59 7.60
C LEU A 143 0.85 -7.77 9.10
N ARG A 144 -0.18 -7.13 9.65
CA ARG A 144 -0.47 -7.11 11.08
C ARG A 144 -1.97 -7.22 11.34
N ARG A 145 -2.31 -7.75 12.51
CA ARG A 145 -3.66 -7.65 13.06
C ARG A 145 -3.84 -6.26 13.66
N PHE A 146 -4.86 -5.54 13.21
CA PHE A 146 -5.20 -4.23 13.73
C PHE A 146 -6.07 -4.37 14.97
N ILE A 147 -5.64 -3.79 16.11
CA ILE A 147 -6.40 -3.72 17.35
C ILE A 147 -6.80 -2.26 17.59
N GLN A 148 -8.11 -2.04 17.61
CA GLN A 148 -8.70 -0.70 17.75
C GLN A 148 -8.85 -0.32 19.21
N GLN A 149 -7.74 0.06 19.85
CA GLN A 149 -7.71 0.59 21.22
C GLN A 149 -6.81 1.86 21.25
N VAL A 150 -6.59 2.43 22.41
CA VAL A 150 -5.69 3.58 22.59
C VAL A 150 -4.56 3.16 23.54
N PRO A 151 -3.29 3.15 23.05
CA PRO A 151 -2.86 3.31 21.65
C PRO A 151 -3.36 2.18 20.75
N ARG A 152 -3.49 2.42 19.44
CA ARG A 152 -3.77 1.35 18.47
C ARG A 152 -2.59 0.39 18.42
N ILE A 153 -2.86 -0.90 18.23
CA ILE A 153 -1.80 -1.91 18.14
C ILE A 153 -1.83 -2.58 16.77
N LEU A 154 -0.65 -2.69 16.17
CA LEU A 154 -0.39 -3.54 15.00
C LEU A 154 0.30 -4.80 15.50
N GLN A 155 -0.49 -5.85 15.76
CA GLN A 155 -0.03 -7.07 16.38
C GLN A 155 0.43 -8.09 15.33
N PRO A 156 1.49 -8.89 15.58
CA PRO A 156 1.85 -10.01 14.71
C PRO A 156 0.69 -10.99 14.51
N ILE A 157 0.57 -11.54 13.31
CA ILE A 157 -0.55 -12.43 12.93
C ILE A 157 -0.50 -13.75 13.67
N ASN A 158 0.69 -14.34 13.80
CA ASN A 158 0.93 -15.65 14.41
C ASN A 158 1.44 -15.57 15.86
N GLY A 159 1.51 -14.37 16.42
CA GLY A 159 2.00 -14.13 17.79
C GLY A 159 3.53 -14.03 17.91
N TYR A 160 4.28 -14.21 16.81
CA TYR A 160 5.73 -14.04 16.77
C TYR A 160 6.09 -12.68 16.16
N GLY A 161 7.13 -12.04 16.71
CA GLY A 161 7.61 -10.75 16.24
C GLY A 161 7.13 -9.55 17.09
N GLU A 162 7.47 -8.37 16.65
CA GLU A 162 7.23 -7.12 17.38
C GLU A 162 5.83 -6.57 17.10
N SER A 163 5.17 -6.07 18.15
CA SER A 163 3.96 -5.26 18.05
C SER A 163 4.33 -3.79 17.93
N PHE A 164 3.66 -3.07 17.04
CA PHE A 164 3.83 -1.62 16.91
C PHE A 164 2.63 -0.91 17.55
N TYR A 165 2.92 0.20 18.20
CA TYR A 165 1.92 1.02 18.89
C TYR A 165 1.79 2.35 18.16
N ILE A 166 0.55 2.80 17.98
CA ILE A 166 0.23 4.05 17.29
C ILE A 166 -0.67 4.86 18.21
N ASP A 167 -0.11 5.90 18.81
CA ASP A 167 -0.93 6.87 19.53
C ASP A 167 -1.71 7.72 18.52
N PRO A 168 -3.05 7.64 18.47
CA PRO A 168 -3.85 8.42 17.54
C PRO A 168 -3.80 9.93 17.78
N TYR A 169 -3.29 10.36 18.91
CA TYR A 169 -3.11 11.78 19.27
C TYR A 169 -1.69 12.30 18.97
N ASN A 170 -0.76 11.42 18.63
CA ASN A 170 0.58 11.77 18.18
C ASN A 170 0.61 11.80 16.64
N GLU A 171 0.65 13.01 16.06
CA GLU A 171 0.62 13.18 14.60
C GLU A 171 1.81 12.50 13.89
N ASP A 172 2.98 12.43 14.52
CA ASP A 172 4.16 11.83 13.92
C ASP A 172 4.02 10.31 13.85
N GLU A 173 3.49 9.68 14.89
CA GLU A 173 3.18 8.25 14.86
C GLU A 173 2.09 7.91 13.85
N VAL A 174 1.06 8.75 13.73
CA VAL A 174 0.00 8.56 12.73
C VAL A 174 0.56 8.71 11.31
N LYS A 175 1.48 9.67 11.06
CA LYS A 175 2.14 9.86 9.76
C LYS A 175 3.12 8.74 9.42
N LYS A 176 3.74 8.15 10.43
CA LYS A 176 4.68 7.03 10.28
C LYS A 176 4.02 5.78 9.71
N TRP A 177 2.75 5.53 10.05
CA TRP A 177 2.05 4.31 9.67
C TRP A 177 0.91 4.59 8.70
N VAL A 178 1.12 4.28 7.43
CA VAL A 178 0.12 4.44 6.37
C VAL A 178 -0.57 3.11 6.10
N LYS A 179 -1.90 3.08 6.24
CA LYS A 179 -2.68 1.90 5.91
C LYS A 179 -2.73 1.71 4.39
N TYR A 180 -2.35 0.54 3.92
CA TYR A 180 -2.57 0.14 2.51
C TYR A 180 -3.95 -0.49 2.31
N GLY A 181 -4.29 -1.50 3.09
CA GLY A 181 -5.58 -2.17 2.97
C GLY A 181 -5.77 -3.34 3.92
N VAL A 182 -6.98 -3.86 3.92
CA VAL A 182 -7.45 -4.95 4.76
C VAL A 182 -7.54 -6.23 3.94
N VAL A 183 -7.07 -7.35 4.49
CA VAL A 183 -7.21 -8.68 3.89
C VAL A 183 -8.66 -9.13 3.99
N LEU A 184 -9.22 -9.68 2.89
CA LEU A 184 -10.60 -10.16 2.75
C LEU A 184 -10.78 -11.60 3.20
#